data_b98ccbf0dad5414f92af94a7f3a3b089
#
_entry.id   b98ccbf0dad5414f92af94a7f3a3b089
#
_cell.length_a   1.000
_cell.length_b   1.000
_cell.length_c   1.000
_cell.angle_alpha   90.00
_cell.angle_beta   90.00
_cell.angle_gamma   90.00
#
_symmetry.space_group_name_H-M   'P 1'
#
loop_
_entity.id
_entity.type
_entity.pdbx_description
1 polymer ?
#
loop_
_entity_poly.entity_id
_entity_poly.type
_entity_poly.pdbx_seq_one_letter_code
_entity_poly.pdbx_strand_id
1 'polypeptide(L)'
;NSYTYVNDLPEIIKDIATSEGKVFSYESVTPGGCTLFQHLDSQTSMSKIRQGNWDYVILQEQSQLPVIDYYRHNTLKPSYKALHDSIMLYNPEAKVVGYMTWGRRYGGQQCVNFGNGLYCSADFTDFNHMQDTLTAAYCENAYATNSYVAPVGEAWKSALAAEPSLVLHSSDNSH
;
A
#
# COMPACT_ATOMS: atom_id res chain seq x y z
N ASN A 1 6.94 -3.18 -0.13
CA ASN A 1 7.91 -3.00 0.94
C ASN A 1 7.63 -3.96 2.11
N SER A 2 8.06 -3.65 3.35
CA SER A 2 7.97 -4.58 4.50
C SER A 2 6.55 -5.09 4.78
N TYR A 3 5.53 -4.28 4.59
CA TYR A 3 4.13 -4.69 4.78
C TYR A 3 3.68 -5.80 3.80
N THR A 4 4.43 -6.03 2.76
CA THR A 4 4.19 -7.12 1.79
C THR A 4 5.15 -8.29 1.98
N TYR A 5 6.46 -8.04 2.15
CA TYR A 5 7.43 -9.15 2.17
C TYR A 5 7.63 -9.79 3.55
N VAL A 6 7.34 -9.08 4.64
CA VAL A 6 7.40 -9.69 5.99
C VAL A 6 6.37 -10.81 6.07
N ASN A 7 6.79 -11.98 6.52
CA ASN A 7 6.01 -13.23 6.54
C ASN A 7 5.59 -13.76 5.15
N ASP A 8 6.18 -13.24 4.07
CA ASP A 8 5.91 -13.70 2.69
C ASP A 8 4.41 -13.69 2.33
N LEU A 9 3.77 -12.54 2.50
CA LEU A 9 2.34 -12.39 2.22
C LEU A 9 1.90 -12.93 0.85
N PRO A 10 2.65 -12.75 -0.25
CA PRO A 10 2.27 -13.33 -1.54
C PRO A 10 2.18 -14.86 -1.52
N GLU A 11 3.09 -15.55 -0.84
CA GLU A 11 3.02 -17.01 -0.71
C GLU A 11 1.85 -17.45 0.17
N ILE A 12 1.56 -16.73 1.26
CA ILE A 12 0.37 -16.98 2.09
C ILE A 12 -0.91 -16.87 1.26
N ILE A 13 -1.04 -15.86 0.41
CA ILE A 13 -2.19 -15.69 -0.48
C ILE A 13 -2.28 -16.85 -1.46
N LYS A 14 -1.17 -17.30 -2.02
CA LYS A 14 -1.09 -18.46 -2.92
C LYS A 14 -1.54 -19.74 -2.21
N ASP A 15 -1.09 -19.97 -0.98
CA ASP A 15 -1.48 -21.15 -0.19
C ASP A 15 -2.98 -21.15 0.08
N ILE A 16 -3.56 -20.01 0.45
CA ILE A 16 -5.01 -19.85 0.64
C ILE A 16 -5.75 -20.14 -0.68
N ALA A 17 -5.32 -19.56 -1.80
CA ALA A 17 -5.94 -19.79 -3.10
C ALA A 17 -5.87 -21.27 -3.50
N THR A 18 -4.75 -21.93 -3.26
CA THR A 18 -4.54 -23.35 -3.54
C THR A 18 -5.45 -24.23 -2.68
N SER A 19 -5.62 -23.89 -1.40
CA SER A 19 -6.55 -24.63 -0.51
C SER A 19 -8.01 -24.55 -0.98
N GLU A 20 -8.37 -23.49 -1.70
CA GLU A 20 -9.67 -23.30 -2.34
C GLU A 20 -9.74 -23.86 -3.78
N GLY A 21 -8.75 -24.66 -4.19
CA GLY A 21 -8.70 -25.28 -5.51
C GLY A 21 -8.43 -24.31 -6.67
N LYS A 22 -7.88 -23.12 -6.38
CA LYS A 22 -7.58 -22.10 -7.40
C LYS A 22 -6.11 -22.18 -7.81
N VAL A 23 -5.84 -21.94 -9.09
CA VAL A 23 -4.49 -21.75 -9.59
C VAL A 23 -4.08 -20.30 -9.36
N PHE A 24 -2.97 -20.11 -8.67
CA PHE A 24 -2.43 -18.79 -8.35
C PHE A 24 -0.93 -18.76 -8.62
N SER A 25 -0.49 -17.79 -9.39
CA SER A 25 0.94 -17.49 -9.59
C SER A 25 1.18 -16.02 -9.31
N TYR A 26 2.36 -15.69 -8.81
CA TYR A 26 2.70 -14.29 -8.53
C TYR A 26 4.16 -14.01 -8.83
N GLU A 27 4.45 -12.75 -9.06
CA GLU A 27 5.79 -12.18 -8.99
C GLU A 27 5.76 -10.92 -8.12
N SER A 28 6.85 -10.59 -7.46
CA SER A 28 6.91 -9.42 -6.58
C SER A 28 8.17 -8.61 -6.78
N VAL A 29 8.06 -7.29 -6.56
CA VAL A 29 9.17 -6.35 -6.43
C VAL A 29 8.88 -5.52 -5.20
N THR A 30 9.47 -5.89 -4.08
CA THR A 30 9.13 -5.34 -2.75
C THR A 30 10.34 -4.86 -1.95
N PRO A 31 11.17 -3.94 -2.47
CA PRO A 31 12.30 -3.40 -1.72
C PRO A 31 11.84 -2.74 -0.42
N GLY A 32 12.65 -2.87 0.63
CA GLY A 32 12.34 -2.29 1.94
C GLY A 32 12.20 -0.76 1.87
N GLY A 33 11.13 -0.21 2.46
CA GLY A 33 10.85 1.22 2.50
C GLY A 33 10.55 1.89 1.15
N CYS A 34 10.48 1.12 0.07
CA CYS A 34 10.27 1.64 -1.28
C CYS A 34 8.91 2.35 -1.43
N THR A 35 8.91 3.44 -2.17
CA THR A 35 7.73 4.22 -2.52
C THR A 35 7.26 3.92 -3.95
N LEU A 36 6.01 4.24 -4.26
CA LEU A 36 5.50 4.12 -5.63
C LEU A 36 6.27 5.01 -6.61
N PHE A 37 6.72 6.17 -6.16
CA PHE A 37 7.60 7.03 -6.98
C PHE A 37 8.90 6.32 -7.39
N GLN A 38 9.55 5.61 -6.46
CA GLN A 38 10.77 4.87 -6.76
C GLN A 38 10.52 3.67 -7.67
N HIS A 39 9.33 3.08 -7.66
CA HIS A 39 8.96 2.02 -8.59
C HIS A 39 8.85 2.52 -10.05
N LEU A 40 8.51 3.78 -10.29
CA LEU A 40 8.52 4.36 -11.65
C LEU A 40 9.92 4.38 -12.27
N ASP A 41 10.95 4.63 -11.45
CA ASP A 41 12.35 4.64 -11.91
C ASP A 41 13.00 3.25 -11.86
N SER A 42 12.32 2.26 -11.29
CA SER A 42 12.82 0.90 -11.17
C SER A 42 12.67 0.14 -12.48
N GLN A 43 13.79 -0.16 -13.14
CA GLN A 43 13.79 -1.00 -14.33
C GLN A 43 13.16 -2.38 -14.07
N THR A 44 13.39 -2.96 -12.87
CA THR A 44 12.80 -4.24 -12.47
C THR A 44 11.29 -4.17 -12.39
N SER A 45 10.73 -3.15 -11.73
CA SER A 45 9.29 -2.96 -11.63
C SER A 45 8.65 -2.73 -13.00
N MET A 46 9.23 -1.82 -13.77
CA MET A 46 8.69 -1.48 -15.09
C MET A 46 8.80 -2.62 -16.10
N SER A 47 9.85 -3.47 -16.02
CA SER A 47 9.93 -4.65 -16.87
C SER A 47 8.84 -5.68 -16.56
N LYS A 48 8.49 -5.87 -15.29
CA LYS A 48 7.35 -6.75 -14.91
C LYS A 48 6.01 -6.20 -15.38
N ILE A 49 5.77 -4.90 -15.25
CA ILE A 49 4.56 -4.25 -15.78
C ILE A 49 4.45 -4.47 -17.30
N ARG A 50 5.56 -4.34 -18.03
CA ARG A 50 5.60 -4.52 -19.50
C ARG A 50 5.34 -5.95 -19.96
N GLN A 51 5.41 -6.95 -19.10
CA GLN A 51 5.03 -8.33 -19.47
C GLN A 51 3.56 -8.42 -19.91
N GLY A 52 2.67 -7.59 -19.34
CA GLY A 52 1.30 -7.42 -19.78
C GLY A 52 0.39 -8.65 -19.64
N ASN A 53 0.72 -9.58 -18.72
CA ASN A 53 0.01 -10.85 -18.53
C ASN A 53 -0.50 -11.06 -17.10
N TRP A 54 -0.81 -9.97 -16.40
CA TRP A 54 -1.28 -9.98 -15.02
C TRP A 54 -2.80 -9.83 -14.95
N ASP A 55 -3.49 -10.68 -14.19
CA ASP A 55 -4.90 -10.47 -13.85
C ASP A 55 -5.06 -9.33 -12.83
N TYR A 56 -4.10 -9.24 -11.90
CA TYR A 56 -4.08 -8.22 -10.85
C TYR A 56 -2.67 -7.62 -10.71
N VAL A 57 -2.61 -6.32 -10.51
CA VAL A 57 -1.36 -5.63 -10.12
C VAL A 57 -1.60 -4.89 -8.82
N ILE A 58 -0.84 -5.24 -7.78
CA ILE A 58 -0.98 -4.69 -6.44
C ILE A 58 0.02 -3.55 -6.26
N LEU A 59 -0.45 -2.38 -5.89
CA LEU A 59 0.36 -1.20 -5.61
C LEU A 59 0.32 -0.87 -4.11
N GLN A 60 1.47 -0.88 -3.46
CA GLN A 60 1.60 -0.50 -2.05
C GLN A 60 2.57 0.67 -1.90
N GLU A 61 2.12 1.76 -1.28
CA GLU A 61 2.97 2.88 -0.90
C GLU A 61 3.75 2.58 0.39
N GLN A 62 4.79 3.35 0.65
CA GLN A 62 5.48 3.30 1.94
C GLN A 62 4.49 3.59 3.08
N SER A 63 4.61 2.87 4.19
CA SER A 63 3.56 2.70 5.19
C SER A 63 2.93 3.99 5.74
N GLN A 64 3.75 5.01 5.97
CA GLN A 64 3.31 6.24 6.67
C GLN A 64 3.18 7.46 5.75
N LEU A 65 3.80 7.45 4.57
CA LEU A 65 3.84 8.63 3.70
C LEU A 65 2.45 9.08 3.19
N PRO A 66 1.46 8.18 2.99
CA PRO A 66 0.13 8.61 2.54
C PRO A 66 -0.60 9.57 3.48
N VAL A 67 -0.24 9.61 4.78
CA VAL A 67 -0.87 10.53 5.75
C VAL A 67 -0.23 11.93 5.76
N ILE A 68 0.84 12.14 5.04
CA ILE A 68 1.51 13.44 4.95
C ILE A 68 0.94 14.19 3.74
N ASP A 69 0.15 15.22 3.95
CA ASP A 69 -0.58 15.92 2.89
C ASP A 69 0.29 16.37 1.72
N TYR A 70 1.46 16.95 2.02
CA TYR A 70 2.39 17.37 0.99
C TYR A 70 2.81 16.19 0.10
N TYR A 71 3.18 15.07 0.71
CA TYR A 71 3.57 13.87 -0.01
C TYR A 71 2.41 13.29 -0.81
N ARG A 72 1.23 13.17 -0.18
CA ARG A 72 0.03 12.63 -0.81
C ARG A 72 -0.30 13.32 -2.11
N HIS A 73 -0.28 14.66 -2.11
CA HIS A 73 -0.67 15.46 -3.29
C HIS A 73 0.44 15.58 -4.32
N ASN A 74 1.70 15.72 -3.90
CA ASN A 74 2.80 16.04 -4.80
C ASN A 74 3.60 14.83 -5.28
N THR A 75 3.47 13.67 -4.62
CA THR A 75 4.23 12.47 -4.96
C THR A 75 3.34 11.23 -5.10
N LEU A 76 2.54 10.88 -4.09
CA LEU A 76 1.73 9.67 -4.13
C LEU A 76 0.73 9.68 -5.29
N LYS A 77 -0.13 10.70 -5.37
CA LYS A 77 -1.16 10.79 -6.42
C LYS A 77 -0.58 10.70 -7.84
N PRO A 78 0.40 11.54 -8.22
CA PRO A 78 0.98 11.44 -9.56
C PRO A 78 1.68 10.10 -9.82
N SER A 79 2.35 9.52 -8.82
CA SER A 79 3.05 8.25 -8.97
C SER A 79 2.07 7.07 -9.11
N TYR A 80 1.01 7.05 -8.29
CA TYR A 80 -0.04 6.03 -8.40
C TYR A 80 -0.69 6.06 -9.79
N LYS A 81 -1.06 7.27 -10.23
CA LYS A 81 -1.64 7.44 -11.57
C LYS A 81 -0.68 7.01 -12.69
N ALA A 82 0.58 7.38 -12.63
CA ALA A 82 1.57 7.02 -13.65
C ALA A 82 1.81 5.50 -13.71
N LEU A 83 1.87 4.81 -12.56
CA LEU A 83 1.95 3.35 -12.52
C LEU A 83 0.67 2.71 -13.07
N HIS A 84 -0.51 3.20 -12.66
CA HIS A 84 -1.79 2.74 -13.18
C HIS A 84 -1.84 2.88 -14.71
N ASP A 85 -1.53 4.04 -15.25
CA ASP A 85 -1.56 4.29 -16.68
C ASP A 85 -0.58 3.38 -17.44
N SER A 86 0.61 3.13 -16.87
CA SER A 86 1.59 2.18 -17.41
C SER A 86 1.06 0.74 -17.42
N ILE A 87 0.38 0.32 -16.36
CA ILE A 87 -0.26 -1.01 -16.30
C ILE A 87 -1.33 -1.13 -17.38
N MET A 88 -2.23 -0.15 -17.48
CA MET A 88 -3.30 -0.13 -18.48
C MET A 88 -2.77 -0.08 -19.91
N LEU A 89 -1.62 0.56 -20.15
CA LEU A 89 -0.98 0.60 -21.47
C LEU A 89 -0.55 -0.81 -21.94
N TYR A 90 0.02 -1.60 -21.05
CA TYR A 90 0.56 -2.93 -21.39
C TYR A 90 -0.43 -4.06 -21.16
N ASN A 91 -1.42 -3.85 -20.28
CA ASN A 91 -2.47 -4.81 -19.98
C ASN A 91 -3.78 -4.11 -19.60
N PRO A 92 -4.62 -3.74 -20.58
CA PRO A 92 -5.89 -3.04 -20.34
C PRO A 92 -6.91 -3.84 -19.51
N GLU A 93 -6.78 -5.15 -19.45
CA GLU A 93 -7.69 -6.03 -18.69
C GLU A 93 -7.24 -6.26 -17.23
N ALA A 94 -6.02 -5.83 -16.86
CA ALA A 94 -5.54 -5.97 -15.51
C ALA A 94 -6.37 -5.16 -14.51
N LYS A 95 -6.55 -5.71 -13.32
CA LYS A 95 -7.16 -5.00 -12.20
C LYS A 95 -6.07 -4.43 -11.32
N VAL A 96 -5.99 -3.11 -11.24
CA VAL A 96 -5.07 -2.43 -10.33
C VAL A 96 -5.70 -2.34 -8.95
N VAL A 97 -4.95 -2.72 -7.92
CA VAL A 97 -5.42 -2.78 -6.54
C VAL A 97 -4.45 -2.02 -5.63
N GLY A 98 -4.91 -0.95 -5.00
CA GLY A 98 -4.18 -0.28 -3.94
C GLY A 98 -4.19 -1.13 -2.67
N TYR A 99 -3.02 -1.57 -2.20
CA TYR A 99 -2.89 -2.28 -0.94
C TYR A 99 -2.86 -1.27 0.21
N MET A 100 -3.99 -1.10 0.90
CA MET A 100 -4.12 -0.15 1.99
C MET A 100 -3.30 -0.59 3.20
N THR A 101 -2.32 0.21 3.57
CA THR A 101 -1.51 -0.01 4.78
C THR A 101 -2.31 0.35 6.03
N TRP A 102 -1.76 0.01 7.20
CA TRP A 102 -2.38 0.29 8.50
C TRP A 102 -1.60 1.34 9.28
N GLY A 103 -2.31 2.00 10.19
CA GLY A 103 -1.78 3.06 11.05
C GLY A 103 -0.81 2.56 12.11
N ARG A 104 -0.06 3.47 12.71
CA ARG A 104 0.75 3.22 13.89
C ARG A 104 -0.14 2.93 15.10
N ARG A 105 0.28 2.02 15.96
CA ARG A 105 -0.50 1.58 17.13
C ARG A 105 -1.01 2.74 17.99
N TYR A 106 -0.18 3.75 18.18
CA TYR A 106 -0.48 4.91 19.02
C TYR A 106 -0.67 6.21 18.23
N GLY A 107 -0.80 6.13 16.90
CA GLY A 107 -0.87 7.33 16.05
C GLY A 107 0.45 8.08 16.00
N GLY A 108 0.42 9.32 16.47
CA GLY A 108 1.57 10.23 16.49
C GLY A 108 1.81 10.93 15.15
N GLN A 109 2.66 11.94 15.16
CA GLN A 109 3.01 12.70 13.97
C GLN A 109 3.99 11.94 13.09
N GLN A 110 3.74 11.91 11.80
CA GLN A 110 4.62 11.31 10.79
C GLN A 110 5.30 12.40 9.98
N CYS A 111 6.64 12.36 9.89
CA CYS A 111 7.40 13.38 9.18
C CYS A 111 8.37 12.76 8.18
N VAL A 112 8.63 13.48 7.09
CA VAL A 112 9.64 13.13 6.08
C VAL A 112 10.37 14.38 5.61
N ASN A 113 11.68 14.26 5.40
CA ASN A 113 12.52 15.30 4.83
C ASN A 113 12.80 14.98 3.35
N PHE A 114 12.37 15.86 2.45
CA PHE A 114 12.59 15.71 1.01
C PHE A 114 13.81 16.49 0.50
N GLY A 115 14.66 16.99 1.39
CA GLY A 115 15.82 17.81 1.00
C GLY A 115 15.52 19.29 0.81
N ASN A 116 14.28 19.64 0.50
CA ASN A 116 13.79 21.02 0.41
C ASN A 116 12.98 21.45 1.65
N GLY A 117 12.80 20.57 2.62
CA GLY A 117 12.09 20.84 3.87
C GLY A 117 11.59 19.59 4.58
N LEU A 118 11.22 19.75 5.84
CA LEU A 118 10.56 18.77 6.65
C LEU A 118 9.04 18.92 6.51
N TYR A 119 8.36 17.87 6.12
CA TYR A 119 6.90 17.84 5.97
C TYR A 119 6.31 16.81 6.92
N CYS A 120 5.32 17.24 7.68
CA CYS A 120 4.70 16.41 8.69
C CYS A 120 3.19 16.27 8.47
N SER A 121 2.64 15.16 8.94
CA SER A 121 1.19 14.95 9.07
C SER A 121 0.63 15.75 10.24
N ALA A 122 -0.70 15.69 10.41
CA ALA A 122 -1.31 15.97 11.70
C ALA A 122 -0.71 15.05 12.78
N ASP A 123 -0.83 15.46 14.05
CA ASP A 123 -0.51 14.60 15.18
C ASP A 123 -1.74 13.71 15.48
N PHE A 124 -1.65 12.44 15.10
CA PHE A 124 -2.74 11.50 15.25
C PHE A 124 -2.86 11.05 16.71
N THR A 125 -4.06 11.13 17.27
CA THR A 125 -4.33 10.77 18.67
C THR A 125 -4.19 9.28 18.96
N ASP A 126 -4.46 8.46 17.95
CA ASP A 126 -4.49 7.00 18.08
C ASP A 126 -4.44 6.32 16.69
N PHE A 127 -4.48 4.98 16.70
CA PHE A 127 -4.53 4.16 15.49
C PHE A 127 -5.69 4.53 14.57
N ASN A 128 -6.91 4.69 15.11
CA ASN A 128 -8.09 4.91 14.30
C ASN A 128 -8.02 6.25 13.55
N HIS A 129 -7.58 7.30 14.22
CA HIS A 129 -7.40 8.62 13.61
C HIS A 129 -6.39 8.58 12.45
N MET A 130 -5.26 7.87 12.63
CA MET A 130 -4.29 7.69 11.54
C MET A 130 -4.87 6.82 10.42
N GLN A 131 -5.60 5.73 10.77
CA GLN A 131 -6.20 4.83 9.80
C GLN A 131 -7.24 5.53 8.92
N ASP A 132 -8.08 6.37 9.48
CA ASP A 132 -9.07 7.13 8.71
C ASP A 132 -8.41 7.99 7.61
N THR A 133 -7.25 8.57 7.92
CA THR A 133 -6.47 9.35 6.95
C THR A 133 -5.84 8.46 5.87
N LEU A 134 -5.31 7.28 6.25
CA LEU A 134 -4.80 6.29 5.28
C LEU A 134 -5.91 5.82 4.36
N THR A 135 -7.06 5.47 4.93
CA THR A 135 -8.23 5.04 4.18
C THR A 135 -8.64 6.07 3.14
N ALA A 136 -8.75 7.34 3.55
CA ALA A 136 -9.05 8.43 2.63
C ALA A 136 -8.02 8.55 1.49
N ALA A 137 -6.72 8.45 1.80
CA ALA A 137 -5.66 8.56 0.81
C ALA A 137 -5.72 7.43 -0.24
N TYR A 138 -5.93 6.18 0.18
CA TYR A 138 -6.04 5.04 -0.75
C TYR A 138 -7.33 5.09 -1.57
N CYS A 139 -8.47 5.40 -0.94
CA CYS A 139 -9.74 5.53 -1.65
C CYS A 139 -9.73 6.67 -2.68
N GLU A 140 -9.09 7.79 -2.37
CA GLU A 140 -8.94 8.91 -3.30
C GLU A 140 -8.15 8.52 -4.56
N ASN A 141 -7.03 7.80 -4.41
CA ASN A 141 -6.24 7.33 -5.54
C ASN A 141 -7.01 6.29 -6.38
N ALA A 142 -7.68 5.35 -5.72
CA ALA A 142 -8.49 4.33 -6.39
C ALA A 142 -9.65 4.96 -7.18
N TYR A 143 -10.35 5.92 -6.59
CA TYR A 143 -11.43 6.64 -7.27
C TYR A 143 -10.93 7.41 -8.49
N ALA A 144 -9.80 8.11 -8.34
CA ALA A 144 -9.22 8.93 -9.42
C ALA A 144 -8.73 8.09 -10.62
N THR A 145 -8.43 6.81 -10.43
CA THR A 145 -7.91 5.90 -11.46
C THR A 145 -8.87 4.77 -11.83
N ASN A 146 -10.07 4.74 -11.24
CA ASN A 146 -11.01 3.63 -11.36
C ASN A 146 -10.37 2.26 -11.01
N SER A 147 -9.55 2.24 -9.97
CA SER A 147 -8.91 1.03 -9.45
C SER A 147 -9.59 0.53 -8.17
N TYR A 148 -9.13 -0.62 -7.68
CA TYR A 148 -9.67 -1.26 -6.46
C TYR A 148 -8.81 -0.93 -5.24
N VAL A 149 -9.33 -1.21 -4.06
CA VAL A 149 -8.58 -1.15 -2.80
C VAL A 149 -8.70 -2.49 -2.08
N ALA A 150 -7.58 -3.07 -1.66
CA ALA A 150 -7.55 -4.11 -0.65
C ALA A 150 -7.52 -3.42 0.73
N PRO A 151 -8.62 -3.42 1.50
CA PRO A 151 -8.79 -2.56 2.67
C PRO A 151 -8.15 -3.18 3.92
N VAL A 152 -6.87 -3.52 3.86
CA VAL A 152 -6.18 -4.25 4.94
C VAL A 152 -6.14 -3.45 6.23
N GLY A 153 -5.89 -2.14 6.17
CA GLY A 153 -5.91 -1.28 7.35
C GLY A 153 -7.29 -1.20 8.01
N GLU A 154 -8.38 -1.24 7.24
CA GLU A 154 -9.75 -1.33 7.79
C GLU A 154 -10.05 -2.71 8.40
N ALA A 155 -9.48 -3.78 7.84
CA ALA A 155 -9.56 -5.11 8.45
C ALA A 155 -8.85 -5.14 9.82
N TRP A 156 -7.68 -4.49 9.93
CA TRP A 156 -6.99 -4.31 11.22
C TRP A 156 -7.85 -3.53 12.21
N LYS A 157 -8.45 -2.41 11.78
CA LYS A 157 -9.36 -1.61 12.60
C LYS A 157 -10.54 -2.43 13.12
N SER A 158 -11.14 -3.23 12.26
CA SER A 158 -12.25 -4.12 12.61
C SER A 158 -11.83 -5.22 13.59
N ALA A 159 -10.67 -5.84 13.36
CA ALA A 159 -10.14 -6.89 14.24
C ALA A 159 -9.83 -6.35 15.64
N LEU A 160 -9.18 -5.18 15.74
CA LEU A 160 -8.87 -4.54 17.02
C LEU A 160 -10.13 -4.06 17.75
N ALA A 161 -11.18 -3.66 17.03
CA ALA A 161 -12.46 -3.30 17.63
C ALA A 161 -13.21 -4.53 18.19
N ALA A 162 -13.13 -5.66 17.49
CA ALA A 162 -13.76 -6.91 17.93
C ALA A 162 -13.02 -7.57 19.10
N GLU A 163 -11.69 -7.51 19.10
CA GLU A 163 -10.82 -8.10 20.13
C GLU A 163 -9.64 -7.14 20.44
N PRO A 164 -9.82 -6.19 21.39
CA PRO A 164 -8.78 -5.20 21.70
C PRO A 164 -7.48 -5.77 22.25
N SER A 165 -7.46 -7.02 22.69
CA SER A 165 -6.26 -7.70 23.19
C SER A 165 -5.37 -8.26 22.09
N LEU A 166 -5.81 -8.25 20.82
CA LEU A 166 -5.00 -8.71 19.71
C LEU A 166 -3.71 -7.91 19.57
N VAL A 167 -2.62 -8.62 19.42
CA VAL A 167 -1.29 -8.05 19.17
C VAL A 167 -1.01 -8.13 17.68
N LEU A 168 -1.50 -7.15 16.93
CA LEU A 168 -1.29 -7.07 15.47
C LEU A 168 -0.03 -6.27 15.12
N HIS A 169 0.33 -5.28 15.93
CA HIS A 169 1.55 -4.51 15.73
C HIS A 169 2.75 -5.19 16.38
N SER A 170 3.90 -5.12 15.72
CA SER A 170 5.17 -5.55 16.30
C SER A 170 5.65 -4.61 17.42
N SER A 171 6.78 -4.92 18.03
CA SER A 171 7.35 -4.14 19.14
C SER A 171 7.72 -2.70 18.76
N ASP A 172 7.90 -2.40 17.49
CA ASP A 172 8.14 -1.04 16.99
C ASP A 172 6.85 -0.23 16.75
N ASN A 173 5.68 -0.81 17.04
CA ASN A 173 4.35 -0.24 16.86
C ASN A 173 3.96 0.08 15.42
N SER A 174 4.64 -0.50 14.44
CA SER A 174 4.42 -0.23 13.02
C SER A 174 3.89 -1.43 12.22
N HIS A 175 4.46 -2.59 12.39
CA HIS A 175 4.12 -3.79 11.62
C HIS A 175 3.21 -4.71 12.41
#